data_5ce7d0c9feed0c067fe133713f49d03e
#
_entry.id   5ce7d0c9feed0c067fe133713f49d03e
#
_cell.length_a   1.000
_cell.length_b   1.000
_cell.length_c   1.000
_cell.angle_alpha   90.00
_cell.angle_beta   90.00
_cell.angle_gamma   90.00
#
_symmetry.space_group_name_H-M   'P 1'
#
loop_
_entity.id
_entity.type
_entity.pdbx_description
1 polymer ?
#
loop_
_entity_poly.entity_id
_entity_poly.type
_entity_poly.pdbx_seq_one_letter_code
_entity_poly.pdbx_strand_id
1 'polypeptide(L)'
;MSLRASGACNAGVTVEDLPSTIQHRVANYIKSLKLSQISQTSELYTETALSILMEAKLSKHQYCIIRSAAIANSSSFLPSYEKLKEAKKMCYPEDITVTEISAEVKLQSLLNHTFLRIIKTQQDVIDSLNVNILSNFILILKWGFDGSSGHSEYKQRFADGRYSDANVFLTSLVPLQLLCTNSVLDQDVILCKNRTPTSTRFCRPIRLQFLFENVHTTINEKTILKIKLNHWFLLSLFNIK
;
A
#
# COMPACT_ATOMS: atom_id res chain seq x y z
N MET A 1 -26.89 -3.68 -31.88
CA MET A 1 -26.52 -2.32 -31.39
C MET A 1 -25.34 -2.45 -30.45
N SER A 2 -24.25 -1.79 -30.79
CA SER A 2 -22.99 -1.92 -30.07
C SER A 2 -23.06 -1.19 -28.72
N LEU A 3 -22.86 -1.92 -27.61
CA LEU A 3 -22.78 -1.39 -26.25
C LEU A 3 -21.62 -0.39 -26.02
N ARG A 4 -20.86 -0.09 -27.07
CA ARG A 4 -19.75 0.90 -27.03
C ARG A 4 -20.21 2.34 -26.88
N ALA A 5 -21.49 2.65 -27.07
CA ALA A 5 -22.01 4.02 -27.07
C ALA A 5 -22.56 4.52 -25.71
N SER A 6 -22.62 3.67 -24.68
CA SER A 6 -23.28 4.00 -23.42
C SER A 6 -22.36 4.33 -22.24
N GLY A 7 -21.04 4.50 -22.45
CA GLY A 7 -20.12 4.79 -21.33
C GLY A 7 -19.95 3.67 -20.31
N ALA A 8 -20.63 2.55 -20.48
CA ALA A 8 -20.41 1.35 -19.71
C ALA A 8 -19.06 0.72 -20.12
N CYS A 9 -18.25 0.29 -19.19
CA CYS A 9 -17.10 -0.58 -19.44
C CYS A 9 -17.50 -1.63 -20.46
N ASN A 10 -16.81 -1.70 -21.60
CA ASN A 10 -17.16 -2.48 -22.79
C ASN A 10 -17.75 -3.85 -22.42
N ALA A 11 -19.05 -3.99 -22.50
CA ALA A 11 -19.76 -5.26 -22.32
C ALA A 11 -19.57 -6.24 -23.50
N GLY A 12 -18.69 -5.91 -24.45
CA GLY A 12 -18.36 -6.75 -25.60
C GLY A 12 -17.05 -7.52 -25.45
N VAL A 13 -16.33 -7.36 -24.33
CA VAL A 13 -15.10 -8.11 -24.02
C VAL A 13 -15.43 -9.07 -22.90
N THR A 14 -15.20 -10.35 -23.10
CA THR A 14 -15.49 -11.42 -22.13
C THR A 14 -14.28 -11.68 -21.25
N VAL A 15 -14.47 -12.41 -20.14
CA VAL A 15 -13.35 -12.85 -19.27
C VAL A 15 -12.35 -13.71 -20.06
N GLU A 16 -12.79 -14.35 -21.13
CA GLU A 16 -11.98 -15.17 -22.04
C GLU A 16 -10.94 -14.35 -22.83
N ASP A 17 -11.18 -13.04 -22.99
CA ASP A 17 -10.24 -12.13 -23.65
C ASP A 17 -9.05 -11.71 -22.74
N LEU A 18 -9.07 -12.11 -21.48
CA LEU A 18 -7.97 -11.86 -20.54
C LEU A 18 -6.84 -12.89 -20.73
N PRO A 19 -5.57 -12.52 -20.54
CA PRO A 19 -4.47 -13.46 -20.51
C PRO A 19 -4.75 -14.63 -19.56
N SER A 20 -4.45 -15.86 -19.96
CA SER A 20 -4.75 -17.09 -19.20
C SER A 20 -4.23 -17.08 -17.77
N THR A 21 -3.07 -16.45 -17.52
CA THR A 21 -2.49 -16.27 -16.20
C THR A 21 -3.36 -15.39 -15.29
N ILE A 22 -4.01 -14.36 -15.85
CA ILE A 22 -4.93 -13.48 -15.11
C ILE A 22 -6.25 -14.20 -14.86
N GLN A 23 -6.79 -14.90 -15.84
CA GLN A 23 -8.01 -15.71 -15.67
C GLN A 23 -7.86 -16.71 -14.53
N HIS A 24 -6.76 -17.46 -14.50
CA HIS A 24 -6.49 -18.44 -13.46
C HIS A 24 -6.36 -17.79 -12.06
N ARG A 25 -5.68 -16.66 -11.95
CA ARG A 25 -5.55 -15.92 -10.67
C ARG A 25 -6.90 -15.42 -10.19
N VAL A 26 -7.69 -14.81 -11.06
CA VAL A 26 -9.06 -14.33 -10.75
C VAL A 26 -9.97 -15.50 -10.35
N ALA A 27 -9.94 -16.62 -11.08
CA ALA A 27 -10.75 -17.79 -10.79
C ALA A 27 -10.42 -18.37 -9.40
N ASN A 28 -9.13 -18.45 -9.03
CA ASN A 28 -8.72 -18.90 -7.72
C ASN A 28 -9.20 -17.98 -6.60
N TYR A 29 -9.12 -16.65 -6.78
CA TYR A 29 -9.65 -15.70 -5.81
C TYR A 29 -11.17 -15.83 -5.66
N ILE A 30 -11.92 -15.89 -6.77
CA ILE A 30 -13.36 -16.07 -6.73
C ILE A 30 -13.74 -17.39 -6.07
N LYS A 31 -13.02 -18.47 -6.34
CA LYS A 31 -13.24 -19.78 -5.72
C LYS A 31 -12.99 -19.73 -4.20
N SER A 32 -11.92 -19.09 -3.75
CA SER A 32 -11.63 -18.94 -2.31
C SER A 32 -12.71 -18.13 -1.59
N LEU A 33 -13.24 -17.08 -2.24
CA LEU A 33 -14.32 -16.26 -1.70
C LEU A 33 -15.68 -17.03 -1.64
N LYS A 34 -16.00 -17.84 -2.65
CA LYS A 34 -17.22 -18.66 -2.66
C LYS A 34 -17.21 -19.75 -1.59
N LEU A 35 -16.05 -20.28 -1.24
CA LEU A 35 -15.91 -21.29 -0.18
C LEU A 35 -16.12 -20.71 1.23
N SER A 36 -15.93 -19.40 1.41
CA SER A 36 -16.11 -18.76 2.70
C SER A 36 -17.53 -18.21 2.95
N GLN A 37 -18.41 -18.16 1.92
CA GLN A 37 -19.75 -17.58 2.07
C GLN A 37 -20.79 -18.27 1.18
N ILE A 38 -21.31 -19.39 1.60
CA ILE A 38 -22.60 -19.91 1.11
C ILE A 38 -23.69 -19.34 2.02
N SER A 39 -24.07 -18.11 1.79
CA SER A 39 -25.45 -17.55 1.92
C SER A 39 -25.40 -16.02 1.97
N GLN A 40 -26.21 -15.44 1.13
CA GLN A 40 -26.49 -14.02 0.89
C GLN A 40 -25.56 -13.32 -0.10
N THR A 41 -26.15 -12.75 -1.13
CA THR A 41 -25.60 -11.81 -2.10
C THR A 41 -25.20 -10.48 -1.44
N SER A 42 -24.29 -10.51 -0.47
CA SER A 42 -23.72 -9.30 0.10
C SER A 42 -22.59 -8.79 -0.81
N GLU A 43 -22.61 -7.49 -1.09
CA GLU A 43 -21.50 -6.83 -1.77
C GLU A 43 -20.18 -7.14 -1.00
N LEU A 44 -19.16 -7.56 -1.72
CA LEU A 44 -17.83 -7.80 -1.14
C LEU A 44 -17.31 -6.52 -0.48
N TYR A 45 -16.73 -6.63 0.69
CA TYR A 45 -16.08 -5.49 1.34
C TYR A 45 -15.08 -4.83 0.39
N THR A 46 -15.13 -3.51 0.32
CA THR A 46 -14.34 -2.72 -0.64
C THR A 46 -12.84 -2.95 -0.48
N GLU A 47 -12.36 -3.13 0.74
CA GLU A 47 -10.95 -3.44 1.05
C GLU A 47 -10.54 -4.80 0.50
N THR A 48 -11.41 -5.80 0.59
CA THR A 48 -11.14 -7.14 0.04
C THR A 48 -11.11 -7.09 -1.49
N ALA A 49 -12.04 -6.36 -2.11
CA ALA A 49 -12.03 -6.17 -3.56
C ALA A 49 -10.80 -5.40 -4.04
N LEU A 50 -10.34 -4.41 -3.27
CA LEU A 50 -9.10 -3.69 -3.54
C LEU A 50 -7.88 -4.61 -3.42
N SER A 51 -7.83 -5.49 -2.42
CA SER A 51 -6.77 -6.48 -2.28
C SER A 51 -6.70 -7.42 -3.48
N ILE A 52 -7.86 -7.91 -3.97
CA ILE A 52 -7.95 -8.74 -5.17
C ILE A 52 -7.39 -7.98 -6.38
N LEU A 53 -7.82 -6.74 -6.59
CA LEU A 53 -7.35 -5.91 -7.70
C LEU A 53 -5.82 -5.76 -7.68
N MET A 54 -5.24 -5.52 -6.51
CA MET A 54 -3.80 -5.32 -6.34
C MET A 54 -3.02 -6.63 -6.47
N GLU A 55 -3.46 -7.72 -5.83
CA GLU A 55 -2.79 -9.02 -5.86
C GLU A 55 -2.83 -9.67 -7.25
N ALA A 56 -3.96 -9.58 -7.92
CA ALA A 56 -4.11 -10.08 -9.29
C ALA A 56 -3.51 -9.12 -10.33
N LYS A 57 -3.02 -7.93 -9.91
CA LYS A 57 -2.47 -6.87 -10.78
C LYS A 57 -3.45 -6.49 -11.91
N LEU A 58 -4.74 -6.37 -11.58
CA LEU A 58 -5.75 -6.02 -12.55
C LEU A 58 -5.67 -4.53 -12.89
N SER A 59 -5.75 -4.22 -14.19
CA SER A 59 -6.00 -2.85 -14.65
C SER A 59 -7.47 -2.46 -14.38
N LYS A 60 -7.77 -1.16 -14.41
CA LYS A 60 -9.16 -0.66 -14.35
C LYS A 60 -10.06 -1.37 -15.37
N HIS A 61 -9.58 -1.49 -16.61
CA HIS A 61 -10.33 -2.10 -17.69
C HIS A 61 -10.69 -3.56 -17.38
N GLN A 62 -9.71 -4.36 -16.97
CA GLN A 62 -9.90 -5.77 -16.62
C GLN A 62 -10.87 -5.94 -15.44
N TYR A 63 -10.74 -5.11 -14.40
CA TYR A 63 -11.68 -5.14 -13.28
C TYR A 63 -13.12 -4.84 -13.72
N CYS A 64 -13.31 -3.81 -14.57
CA CYS A 64 -14.62 -3.45 -15.08
C CYS A 64 -15.24 -4.57 -15.94
N ILE A 65 -14.44 -5.28 -16.76
CA ILE A 65 -14.91 -6.44 -17.54
C ILE A 65 -15.42 -7.54 -16.60
N ILE A 66 -14.61 -7.92 -15.59
CA ILE A 66 -14.97 -8.97 -14.63
C ILE A 66 -16.24 -8.59 -13.87
N ARG A 67 -16.35 -7.33 -13.42
CA ARG A 67 -17.54 -6.82 -12.75
C ARG A 67 -18.77 -6.87 -13.65
N SER A 68 -18.65 -6.44 -14.89
CA SER A 68 -19.76 -6.46 -15.86
C SER A 68 -20.23 -7.90 -16.16
N ALA A 69 -19.29 -8.84 -16.31
CA ALA A 69 -19.61 -10.25 -16.49
C ALA A 69 -20.31 -10.84 -15.26
N ALA A 70 -19.89 -10.48 -14.03
CA ALA A 70 -20.56 -10.90 -12.81
C ALA A 70 -21.99 -10.37 -12.73
N ILE A 71 -22.24 -9.10 -13.06
CA ILE A 71 -23.56 -8.49 -13.08
C ILE A 71 -24.46 -9.17 -14.12
N ALA A 72 -23.95 -9.44 -15.34
CA ALA A 72 -24.69 -10.12 -16.39
C ALA A 72 -25.14 -11.54 -15.97
N ASN A 73 -24.39 -12.18 -15.06
CA ASN A 73 -24.74 -13.46 -14.48
C ASN A 73 -25.47 -13.32 -13.11
N SER A 74 -26.21 -12.24 -12.92
CA SER A 74 -27.02 -11.97 -11.71
C SER A 74 -26.20 -11.98 -10.40
N SER A 75 -24.92 -11.66 -10.47
CA SER A 75 -23.99 -11.70 -9.34
C SER A 75 -23.35 -10.33 -9.12
N SER A 76 -24.00 -9.48 -8.33
CA SER A 76 -23.56 -8.09 -8.06
C SER A 76 -22.67 -7.98 -6.81
N PHE A 77 -21.75 -8.91 -6.60
CA PHE A 77 -20.90 -8.93 -5.40
C PHE A 77 -19.67 -8.00 -5.47
N LEU A 78 -19.26 -7.58 -6.66
CA LEU A 78 -18.11 -6.70 -6.81
C LEU A 78 -18.50 -5.22 -6.71
N PRO A 79 -17.85 -4.44 -5.83
CA PRO A 79 -18.12 -3.00 -5.71
C PRO A 79 -17.75 -2.23 -6.99
N SER A 80 -18.26 -1.01 -7.11
CA SER A 80 -17.90 -0.16 -8.24
C SER A 80 -16.41 0.22 -8.21
N TYR A 81 -15.82 0.51 -9.37
CA TYR A 81 -14.43 0.94 -9.43
C TYR A 81 -14.19 2.27 -8.69
N GLU A 82 -15.20 3.15 -8.62
CA GLU A 82 -15.09 4.41 -7.87
C GLU A 82 -14.99 4.14 -6.35
N LYS A 83 -15.75 3.18 -5.81
CA LYS A 83 -15.58 2.75 -4.41
C LYS A 83 -14.18 2.22 -4.13
N LEU A 84 -13.59 1.44 -5.07
CA LEU A 84 -12.22 0.99 -4.94
C LEU A 84 -11.20 2.13 -4.98
N LYS A 85 -11.43 3.12 -5.82
CA LYS A 85 -10.59 4.31 -5.91
C LYS A 85 -10.60 5.12 -4.60
N GLU A 86 -11.76 5.24 -3.97
CA GLU A 86 -11.89 5.87 -2.66
C GLU A 86 -11.17 5.06 -1.58
N ALA A 87 -11.40 3.75 -1.51
CA ALA A 87 -10.67 2.88 -0.57
C ALA A 87 -9.16 2.93 -0.78
N LYS A 88 -8.71 3.00 -2.04
CA LYS A 88 -7.28 3.19 -2.35
C LYS A 88 -6.75 4.51 -1.81
N LYS A 89 -7.51 5.61 -1.89
CA LYS A 89 -7.10 6.91 -1.30
C LYS A 89 -6.92 6.80 0.21
N MET A 90 -7.82 6.08 0.90
CA MET A 90 -7.70 5.84 2.34
C MET A 90 -6.49 4.97 2.73
N CYS A 91 -5.84 4.32 1.75
CA CYS A 91 -4.60 3.58 1.97
C CYS A 91 -3.34 4.43 1.91
N TYR A 92 -3.44 5.70 1.52
CA TYR A 92 -2.29 6.60 1.49
C TYR A 92 -2.14 7.35 2.83
N PRO A 93 -0.89 7.60 3.27
CA PRO A 93 -0.66 8.53 4.37
C PRO A 93 -1.05 9.95 3.95
N GLU A 94 -1.28 10.79 4.94
CA GLU A 94 -1.47 12.23 4.74
C GLU A 94 -0.12 12.93 4.43
N ASP A 95 -0.17 14.22 4.10
CA ASP A 95 1.01 15.07 3.89
C ASP A 95 1.96 14.56 2.80
N ILE A 96 1.41 14.12 1.66
CA ILE A 96 2.20 13.82 0.46
C ILE A 96 2.37 15.11 -0.34
N THR A 97 3.62 15.50 -0.58
CA THR A 97 4.00 16.61 -1.44
C THR A 97 4.56 16.07 -2.74
N VAL A 98 4.02 16.56 -3.86
CA VAL A 98 4.49 16.16 -5.19
C VAL A 98 4.98 17.41 -5.92
N THR A 99 6.18 17.32 -6.47
CA THR A 99 6.80 18.32 -7.34
C THR A 99 7.08 17.72 -8.71
N GLU A 100 7.59 18.49 -9.65
CA GLU A 100 7.99 18.00 -10.97
C GLU A 100 9.07 16.90 -10.88
N ILE A 101 9.95 16.99 -9.88
CA ILE A 101 11.16 16.13 -9.77
C ILE A 101 11.12 15.18 -8.59
N SER A 102 10.11 15.26 -7.73
CA SER A 102 10.04 14.43 -6.53
C SER A 102 8.62 14.25 -6.00
N ALA A 103 8.42 13.14 -5.30
CA ALA A 103 7.27 12.92 -4.44
C ALA A 103 7.78 12.52 -3.04
N GLU A 104 7.30 13.19 -2.01
CA GLU A 104 7.72 12.96 -0.63
C GLU A 104 6.51 12.94 0.30
N VAL A 105 6.52 12.04 1.29
CA VAL A 105 5.59 12.04 2.40
C VAL A 105 6.29 12.53 3.66
N LYS A 106 5.56 13.31 4.47
CA LYS A 106 6.08 13.70 5.79
C LYS A 106 6.30 12.44 6.64
N LEU A 107 7.53 12.28 7.14
CA LEU A 107 7.92 11.05 7.84
C LEU A 107 6.98 10.70 9.00
N GLN A 108 6.57 11.69 9.80
CA GLN A 108 5.63 11.48 10.91
C GLN A 108 4.28 10.92 10.43
N SER A 109 3.72 11.46 9.35
CA SER A 109 2.44 11.01 8.79
C SER A 109 2.55 9.58 8.26
N LEU A 110 3.68 9.23 7.63
CA LEU A 110 3.95 7.86 7.19
C LEU A 110 4.07 6.89 8.36
N LEU A 111 4.76 7.28 9.42
CA LEU A 111 4.94 6.45 10.63
C LEU A 111 3.61 6.25 11.35
N ASN A 112 2.84 7.31 11.58
CA ASN A 112 1.51 7.24 12.17
C ASN A 112 0.58 6.33 11.37
N HIS A 113 0.53 6.53 10.06
CA HIS A 113 -0.28 5.70 9.17
C HIS A 113 0.15 4.23 9.23
N THR A 114 1.45 3.94 9.20
CA THR A 114 1.99 2.58 9.26
C THR A 114 1.65 1.92 10.61
N PHE A 115 1.85 2.63 11.71
CA PHE A 115 1.53 2.18 13.06
C PHE A 115 0.03 1.83 13.20
N LEU A 116 -0.86 2.76 12.84
CA LEU A 116 -2.31 2.57 12.93
C LEU A 116 -2.79 1.38 12.09
N ARG A 117 -2.21 1.18 10.91
CA ARG A 117 -2.54 0.03 10.06
C ARG A 117 -2.07 -1.28 10.67
N ILE A 118 -0.90 -1.33 11.29
CA ILE A 118 -0.43 -2.53 12.00
C ILE A 118 -1.34 -2.81 13.20
N ILE A 119 -1.68 -1.82 14.02
CA ILE A 119 -2.62 -1.97 15.15
C ILE A 119 -3.95 -2.53 14.66
N LYS A 120 -4.54 -1.95 13.60
CA LYS A 120 -5.80 -2.44 13.04
C LYS A 120 -5.74 -3.90 12.60
N THR A 121 -4.61 -4.35 12.03
CA THR A 121 -4.43 -5.75 11.61
C THR A 121 -4.14 -6.71 12.76
N GLN A 122 -3.76 -6.21 13.92
CA GLN A 122 -3.49 -6.97 15.12
C GLN A 122 -4.57 -6.81 16.19
N GLN A 123 -5.74 -6.26 15.83
CA GLN A 123 -6.80 -5.94 16.79
C GLN A 123 -7.23 -7.18 17.58
N ASP A 124 -7.42 -8.33 16.93
CA ASP A 124 -7.82 -9.58 17.59
C ASP A 124 -6.78 -10.04 18.64
N VAL A 125 -5.47 -9.82 18.34
CA VAL A 125 -4.38 -10.12 19.29
C VAL A 125 -4.41 -9.14 20.46
N ILE A 126 -4.61 -7.85 20.17
CA ILE A 126 -4.67 -6.79 21.18
C ILE A 126 -5.87 -7.01 22.10
N ASP A 127 -7.03 -7.36 21.54
CA ASP A 127 -8.26 -7.62 22.30
C ASP A 127 -8.13 -8.87 23.17
N SER A 128 -7.32 -9.85 22.76
CA SER A 128 -7.00 -11.03 23.59
C SER A 128 -6.06 -10.73 24.75
N LEU A 129 -5.31 -9.64 24.66
CA LEU A 129 -4.47 -9.12 25.75
C LEU A 129 -5.30 -8.12 26.54
N ASN A 130 -5.09 -8.10 27.87
CA ASN A 130 -5.79 -7.11 28.71
C ASN A 130 -5.27 -5.70 28.36
N VAL A 131 -6.04 -4.93 27.58
CA VAL A 131 -5.64 -3.62 27.00
C VAL A 131 -5.19 -2.63 28.07
N ASN A 132 -5.73 -2.72 29.31
CA ASN A 132 -5.36 -1.85 30.43
C ASN A 132 -3.92 -2.05 30.93
N ILE A 133 -3.25 -3.10 30.46
CA ILE A 133 -1.90 -3.49 30.87
C ILE A 133 -0.86 -3.10 29.81
N LEU A 134 -1.31 -2.74 28.59
CA LEU A 134 -0.43 -2.41 27.49
C LEU A 134 -0.06 -0.92 27.53
N SER A 135 1.23 -0.64 27.61
CA SER A 135 1.78 0.71 27.57
C SER A 135 2.97 0.76 26.60
N ASN A 136 3.38 1.94 26.22
CA ASN A 136 4.59 2.21 25.44
C ASN A 136 4.76 1.31 24.21
N PHE A 137 4.16 1.71 23.10
CA PHE A 137 4.35 1.02 21.83
C PHE A 137 5.66 1.45 21.17
N ILE A 138 6.47 0.48 20.73
CA ILE A 138 7.74 0.69 20.05
C ILE A 138 7.67 0.06 18.67
N LEU A 139 7.76 0.88 17.62
CA LEU A 139 7.82 0.44 16.25
C LEU A 139 9.28 0.38 15.77
N ILE A 140 9.79 -0.82 15.56
CA ILE A 140 11.14 -1.06 15.03
C ILE A 140 11.09 -1.07 13.51
N LEU A 141 11.93 -0.25 12.88
CA LEU A 141 11.96 -0.01 11.45
C LEU A 141 13.37 -0.23 10.89
N LYS A 142 13.42 -0.69 9.65
CA LYS A 142 14.59 -0.62 8.79
C LYS A 142 14.33 0.43 7.71
N TRP A 143 15.32 1.24 7.38
CA TRP A 143 15.26 2.19 6.27
C TRP A 143 16.43 1.98 5.30
N GLY A 144 16.26 2.45 4.08
CA GLY A 144 17.28 2.34 3.04
C GLY A 144 16.90 3.13 1.79
N PHE A 145 17.81 3.14 0.86
CA PHE A 145 17.62 3.74 -0.47
C PHE A 145 17.98 2.74 -1.54
N ASP A 146 17.40 2.98 -2.71
CA ASP A 146 17.62 2.19 -3.92
C ASP A 146 17.50 3.09 -5.12
N GLY A 147 18.51 3.04 -6.00
CA GLY A 147 18.53 3.75 -7.26
C GLY A 147 18.20 2.81 -8.40
N SER A 148 17.34 3.25 -9.30
CA SER A 148 17.05 2.53 -10.53
C SER A 148 17.33 3.41 -11.72
N SER A 149 17.98 2.88 -12.73
CA SER A 149 18.35 3.56 -13.99
C SER A 149 17.82 2.82 -15.21
N GLY A 150 17.73 3.53 -16.33
CA GLY A 150 17.33 2.92 -17.61
C GLY A 150 15.81 2.86 -17.84
N HIS A 151 15.01 3.54 -17.05
CA HIS A 151 13.58 3.72 -17.30
C HIS A 151 13.38 4.76 -18.40
N SER A 152 13.20 4.33 -19.66
CA SER A 152 13.02 5.24 -20.78
C SER A 152 11.59 5.31 -21.32
N GLU A 153 10.63 4.70 -20.64
CA GLU A 153 9.29 4.54 -21.18
C GLU A 153 8.46 5.83 -21.20
N TYR A 154 8.72 6.78 -20.30
CA TYR A 154 7.87 7.94 -20.14
C TYR A 154 8.42 9.25 -20.70
N LYS A 155 9.71 9.35 -21.01
CA LYS A 155 10.37 10.55 -21.60
C LYS A 155 9.77 11.87 -21.11
N GLN A 156 9.60 12.00 -19.77
CA GLN A 156 9.08 13.23 -19.18
C GLN A 156 10.03 14.37 -19.49
N ARG A 157 9.51 15.47 -20.00
CA ARG A 157 10.29 16.68 -20.20
C ARG A 157 10.26 17.51 -18.92
N PHE A 158 11.42 17.75 -18.35
CA PHE A 158 11.59 18.64 -17.20
C PHE A 158 11.92 20.06 -17.67
N ALA A 159 11.46 21.06 -16.92
CA ALA A 159 11.83 22.46 -17.18
C ALA A 159 13.34 22.68 -17.05
N ASP A 160 13.98 21.95 -16.11
CA ASP A 160 15.43 21.92 -15.94
C ASP A 160 16.02 20.67 -16.59
N GLY A 161 16.85 20.84 -17.61
CA GLY A 161 17.49 19.75 -18.36
C GLY A 161 18.49 18.90 -17.55
N ARG A 162 18.70 19.22 -16.26
CA ARG A 162 19.52 18.42 -15.34
C ARG A 162 18.79 17.18 -14.82
N TYR A 163 17.46 17.13 -14.93
CA TYR A 163 16.64 16.02 -14.46
C TYR A 163 16.23 15.11 -15.60
N SER A 164 16.10 13.83 -15.30
CA SER A 164 15.66 12.82 -16.26
C SER A 164 14.86 11.74 -15.52
N ASP A 165 13.74 11.33 -16.10
CA ASP A 165 12.94 10.19 -15.64
C ASP A 165 13.62 8.83 -15.89
N ALA A 166 14.75 8.83 -16.59
CA ALA A 166 15.58 7.62 -16.75
C ALA A 166 16.18 7.13 -15.43
N ASN A 167 16.29 8.00 -14.43
CA ASN A 167 16.85 7.67 -13.12
C ASN A 167 15.85 7.96 -12.02
N VAL A 168 15.63 6.99 -11.16
CA VAL A 168 14.76 7.12 -9.99
C VAL A 168 15.54 6.72 -8.76
N PHE A 169 15.56 7.59 -7.76
CA PHE A 169 16.15 7.33 -6.46
C PHE A 169 15.05 7.28 -5.40
N LEU A 170 14.90 6.13 -4.77
CA LEU A 170 13.85 5.83 -3.80
C LEU A 170 14.44 5.73 -2.39
N THR A 171 13.91 6.52 -1.47
CA THR A 171 14.12 6.35 -0.04
C THR A 171 12.89 5.70 0.59
N SER A 172 13.09 4.65 1.36
CA SER A 172 11.99 3.89 1.93
C SER A 172 12.29 3.37 3.33
N LEU A 173 11.22 3.00 4.05
CA LEU A 173 11.31 2.26 5.31
C LEU A 173 10.50 0.95 5.22
N VAL A 174 10.90 0.00 6.08
CA VAL A 174 10.20 -1.29 6.25
C VAL A 174 9.96 -1.53 7.73
N PRO A 175 8.71 -1.71 8.18
CA PRO A 175 8.43 -2.12 9.55
C PRO A 175 8.93 -3.54 9.79
N LEU A 176 9.66 -3.72 10.89
CA LEU A 176 10.22 -5.01 11.29
C LEU A 176 9.42 -5.64 12.43
N GLN A 177 9.16 -4.86 13.48
CA GLN A 177 8.46 -5.33 14.67
C GLN A 177 7.65 -4.20 15.30
N LEU A 178 6.54 -4.57 15.92
CA LEU A 178 5.80 -3.72 16.85
C LEU A 178 5.84 -4.40 18.21
N LEU A 179 6.37 -3.70 19.20
CA LEU A 179 6.44 -4.12 20.60
C LEU A 179 5.48 -3.27 21.41
N CYS A 180 5.03 -3.81 22.53
CA CYS A 180 4.39 -3.04 23.59
C CYS A 180 4.91 -3.51 24.94
N THR A 181 5.01 -2.62 25.90
CA THR A 181 5.42 -2.95 27.26
C THR A 181 4.20 -3.40 28.06
N ASN A 182 4.28 -4.55 28.70
CA ASN A 182 3.31 -5.00 29.69
C ASN A 182 3.62 -4.28 31.00
N SER A 183 2.76 -3.36 31.43
CA SER A 183 3.00 -2.52 32.62
C SER A 183 2.98 -3.29 33.95
N VAL A 184 2.43 -4.51 33.97
CA VAL A 184 2.42 -5.36 35.19
C VAL A 184 3.69 -6.20 35.32
N LEU A 185 4.18 -6.70 34.18
CA LEU A 185 5.35 -7.60 34.14
C LEU A 185 6.65 -6.86 33.83
N ASP A 186 6.57 -5.59 33.46
CA ASP A 186 7.68 -4.78 32.93
C ASP A 186 8.49 -5.49 31.83
N GLN A 187 7.77 -6.15 30.94
CA GLN A 187 8.33 -6.93 29.85
C GLN A 187 7.76 -6.50 28.50
N ASP A 188 8.60 -6.49 27.47
CA ASP A 188 8.18 -6.19 26.11
C ASP A 188 7.53 -7.43 25.47
N VAL A 189 6.34 -7.22 24.94
CA VAL A 189 5.57 -8.21 24.18
C VAL A 189 5.61 -7.84 22.69
N ILE A 190 5.95 -8.82 21.86
CA ILE A 190 5.94 -8.64 20.41
C ILE A 190 4.49 -8.81 19.90
N LEU A 191 3.86 -7.71 19.50
CA LEU A 191 2.53 -7.73 18.90
C LEU A 191 2.54 -8.16 17.44
N CYS A 192 3.55 -7.71 16.70
CA CYS A 192 3.69 -8.03 15.28
C CYS A 192 5.16 -8.16 14.89
N LYS A 193 5.47 -9.19 14.10
CA LYS A 193 6.81 -9.38 13.51
C LYS A 193 6.70 -9.60 12.02
N ASN A 194 7.40 -8.79 11.25
CA ASN A 194 7.50 -8.98 9.80
C ASN A 194 8.41 -10.19 9.49
N ARG A 195 7.82 -11.24 8.95
CA ARG A 195 8.54 -12.49 8.62
C ARG A 195 9.31 -12.40 7.29
N THR A 196 8.97 -11.42 6.45
CA THR A 196 9.56 -11.26 5.12
C THR A 196 9.99 -9.80 4.87
N PRO A 197 10.97 -9.28 5.65
CA PRO A 197 11.37 -7.86 5.60
C PRO A 197 12.04 -7.44 4.28
N THR A 198 12.38 -8.39 3.44
CA THR A 198 12.93 -8.15 2.09
C THR A 198 11.84 -8.04 1.02
N SER A 199 10.59 -8.35 1.37
CA SER A 199 9.47 -8.22 0.44
C SER A 199 9.11 -6.75 0.19
N THR A 200 8.99 -6.37 -1.07
CA THR A 200 8.56 -5.03 -1.50
C THR A 200 7.15 -4.66 -1.02
N ARG A 201 6.32 -5.65 -0.65
CA ARG A 201 4.97 -5.44 -0.07
C ARG A 201 5.00 -4.60 1.21
N PHE A 202 6.06 -4.70 2.00
CA PHE A 202 6.22 -3.97 3.25
C PHE A 202 7.04 -2.69 3.12
N CYS A 203 7.56 -2.43 1.93
CA CYS A 203 8.27 -1.20 1.62
C CYS A 203 7.31 -0.01 1.68
N ARG A 204 7.67 1.01 2.44
CA ARG A 204 6.93 2.27 2.59
C ARG A 204 7.79 3.41 2.04
N PRO A 205 7.48 3.92 0.85
CA PRO A 205 8.21 5.03 0.28
C PRO A 205 8.13 6.28 1.16
N ILE A 206 9.27 6.88 1.45
CA ILE A 206 9.38 8.19 2.10
C ILE A 206 9.51 9.27 1.04
N ARG A 207 10.45 9.05 0.11
CA ARG A 207 10.76 9.99 -0.97
C ARG A 207 11.13 9.25 -2.24
N LEU A 208 10.62 9.71 -3.35
CA LEU A 208 11.01 9.32 -4.70
C LEU A 208 11.51 10.57 -5.41
N GLN A 209 12.67 10.49 -6.07
CA GLN A 209 13.30 11.61 -6.76
C GLN A 209 13.84 11.16 -8.12
N PHE A 210 13.77 12.03 -9.13
CA PHE A 210 14.41 11.79 -10.41
C PHE A 210 15.88 12.19 -10.34
N LEU A 211 16.67 11.40 -9.62
CA LEU A 211 18.10 11.58 -9.41
C LEU A 211 18.86 10.29 -9.70
N PHE A 212 20.09 10.45 -10.19
CA PHE A 212 21.03 9.34 -10.32
C PHE A 212 21.62 8.99 -8.96
N GLU A 213 21.65 7.69 -8.64
CA GLU A 213 22.31 7.19 -7.44
C GLU A 213 23.82 7.33 -7.55
N ASN A 214 24.42 8.05 -6.64
CA ASN A 214 25.85 8.17 -6.48
C ASN A 214 26.21 8.37 -4.99
N VAL A 215 27.47 8.31 -4.66
CA VAL A 215 27.94 8.42 -3.27
C VAL A 215 27.48 9.73 -2.61
N HIS A 216 27.48 10.83 -3.35
CA HIS A 216 27.08 12.12 -2.80
C HIS A 216 25.58 12.18 -2.51
N THR A 217 24.73 11.74 -3.44
CA THR A 217 23.26 11.68 -3.23
C THR A 217 22.91 10.76 -2.07
N THR A 218 23.58 9.61 -1.96
CA THR A 218 23.38 8.64 -0.87
C THR A 218 23.77 9.20 0.50
N ILE A 219 24.93 9.88 0.60
CA ILE A 219 25.37 10.52 1.86
C ILE A 219 24.43 11.64 2.26
N ASN A 220 24.02 12.49 1.31
CA ASN A 220 23.09 13.58 1.56
C ASN A 220 21.76 13.07 2.08
N GLU A 221 21.16 12.08 1.44
CA GLU A 221 19.89 11.49 1.85
C GLU A 221 19.99 10.82 3.24
N LYS A 222 21.10 10.11 3.52
CA LYS A 222 21.38 9.56 4.84
C LYS A 222 21.39 10.64 5.92
N THR A 223 21.98 11.78 5.65
CA THR A 223 22.08 12.90 6.58
C THR A 223 20.70 13.52 6.83
N ILE A 224 19.93 13.75 5.77
CA ILE A 224 18.56 14.27 5.86
C ILE A 224 17.67 13.34 6.70
N LEU A 225 17.73 12.03 6.44
CA LEU A 225 16.95 11.05 7.20
C LEU A 225 17.35 10.99 8.67
N LYS A 226 18.65 11.02 8.98
CA LYS A 226 19.11 11.05 10.37
C LYS A 226 18.57 12.26 11.12
N ILE A 227 18.59 13.44 10.50
CA ILE A 227 18.04 14.66 11.11
C ILE A 227 16.54 14.50 11.36
N LYS A 228 15.78 14.00 10.37
CA LYS A 228 14.34 13.78 10.50
C LYS A 228 14.01 12.75 11.58
N LEU A 229 14.77 11.66 11.68
CA LEU A 229 14.58 10.61 12.69
C LEU A 229 14.96 11.09 14.10
N ASN A 230 16.04 11.84 14.28
CA ASN A 230 16.43 12.38 15.57
C ASN A 230 15.39 13.38 16.10
N HIS A 231 14.82 14.19 15.22
CA HIS A 231 13.74 15.10 15.57
C HIS A 231 12.46 14.34 16.00
N TRP A 232 12.20 13.19 15.37
CA TRP A 232 11.06 12.32 15.71
C TRP A 232 11.24 11.65 17.09
N PHE A 233 12.45 11.19 17.44
CA PHE A 233 12.73 10.59 18.77
C PHE A 233 12.41 11.55 19.93
N LEU A 234 12.59 12.85 19.72
CA LEU A 234 12.26 13.89 20.70
C LEU A 234 10.74 14.16 20.79
N LEU A 235 9.97 13.93 19.71
CA LEU A 235 8.53 14.17 19.66
C LEU A 235 7.68 12.96 20.08
N SER A 236 8.17 11.74 19.89
CA SER A 236 7.42 10.52 20.21
C SER A 236 7.31 10.21 21.71
N LEU A 237 8.12 10.86 22.53
CA LEU A 237 8.03 10.78 23.99
C LEU A 237 6.83 11.55 24.59
N PHE A 238 6.08 12.32 23.78
CA PHE A 238 5.12 13.27 24.35
C PHE A 238 3.65 13.11 23.96
N ASN A 239 3.22 12.24 23.05
CA ASN A 239 1.80 12.20 22.71
C ASN A 239 1.31 10.83 22.21
N ILE A 240 0.98 9.95 23.16
CA ILE A 240 -0.13 9.00 22.98
C ILE A 240 -1.00 9.15 24.24
N LYS A 241 -2.01 10.04 24.13
CA LYS A 241 -3.14 10.08 25.04
C LYS A 241 -4.32 9.42 24.36
#